data_bd058b9a2c9816f785d59f7c09a75129
#
_entry.id   bd058b9a2c9816f785d59f7c09a75129
#
_cell.length_a   1.000
_cell.length_b   1.000
_cell.length_c   1.000
_cell.angle_alpha   90.00
_cell.angle_beta   90.00
_cell.angle_gamma   90.00
#
_symmetry.space_group_name_H-M   'P 1'
#
loop_
_entity.id
_entity.type
_entity.pdbx_description
1 polymer ?
#
loop_
_entity_poly.entity_id
_entity_poly.type
_entity_poly.pdbx_seq_one_letter_code
_entity_poly.pdbx_strand_id
1 'polypeptide(L)'
;GHDCVMDPWYSLGSADMLEVASMGLHVAQMTGVEQMQACFHAITEVPAAILGLEGYGLEKGCNADLVILQAADPVEALRLKANRLFVIRRGKIIAQSEPLQSNLDLPGRPKSENFLKQS
;
A
#
# COMPACT_ATOMS: atom_id res chain seq x y z
N GLY A 1 -6.25 3.98 12.82
CA GLY A 1 -7.16 3.02 12.20
C GLY A 1 -8.12 3.69 11.22
N HIS A 2 -8.87 2.92 10.48
CA HIS A 2 -9.83 3.45 9.50
C HIS A 2 -11.08 4.02 10.16
N ASP A 3 -11.37 3.58 11.37
CA ASP A 3 -12.53 3.89 12.19
C ASP A 3 -13.82 3.37 11.57
N CYS A 4 -14.53 4.13 10.76
CA CYS A 4 -15.78 3.75 10.13
C CYS A 4 -15.58 3.12 8.75
N VAL A 5 -16.21 1.96 8.52
CA VAL A 5 -16.20 1.25 7.22
C VAL A 5 -17.57 0.61 7.02
N MET A 6 -18.30 1.03 5.99
CA MET A 6 -19.63 0.52 5.65
C MET A 6 -20.59 0.50 6.85
N ASP A 7 -20.56 1.55 7.65
CA ASP A 7 -21.42 1.71 8.83
C ASP A 7 -22.35 2.94 8.70
N PRO A 8 -23.27 3.19 9.66
CA PRO A 8 -24.21 4.32 9.60
C PRO A 8 -23.55 5.71 9.55
N TRP A 9 -22.30 5.84 9.97
CA TRP A 9 -21.56 7.10 10.01
C TRP A 9 -20.79 7.35 8.73
N TYR A 10 -20.29 6.27 8.10
CA TYR A 10 -19.53 6.33 6.88
C TYR A 10 -19.77 5.08 6.03
N SER A 11 -20.55 5.23 4.98
CA SER A 11 -21.00 4.12 4.14
C SER A 11 -19.96 3.65 3.11
N LEU A 12 -18.79 4.29 3.08
CA LEU A 12 -17.67 3.97 2.17
C LEU A 12 -16.54 3.26 2.94
N GLY A 13 -15.39 3.17 2.29
CA GLY A 13 -14.19 2.58 2.86
C GLY A 13 -14.04 1.09 2.56
N SER A 14 -12.80 0.67 2.42
CA SER A 14 -12.41 -0.70 2.08
C SER A 14 -11.68 -1.43 3.22
N ALA A 15 -11.56 -0.81 4.38
CA ALA A 15 -10.69 -1.23 5.49
C ALA A 15 -9.20 -1.29 5.08
N ASP A 16 -8.82 -0.57 4.04
CA ASP A 16 -7.48 -0.52 3.50
C ASP A 16 -6.70 0.68 4.01
N MET A 17 -5.66 0.44 4.82
CA MET A 17 -4.82 1.51 5.36
C MET A 17 -4.02 2.25 4.29
N LEU A 18 -3.73 1.63 3.15
CA LEU A 18 -3.06 2.29 2.03
C LEU A 18 -3.99 3.34 1.39
N GLU A 19 -5.29 3.03 1.27
CA GLU A 19 -6.31 3.98 0.84
C GLU A 19 -6.42 5.17 1.81
N VAL A 20 -6.44 4.89 3.12
CA VAL A 20 -6.47 5.92 4.17
C VAL A 20 -5.27 6.84 4.08
N ALA A 21 -4.07 6.29 3.90
CA ALA A 21 -2.85 7.06 3.74
C ALA A 21 -2.88 7.91 2.46
N SER A 22 -3.31 7.35 1.34
CA SER A 22 -3.47 8.08 0.08
C SER A 22 -4.46 9.25 0.23
N MET A 23 -5.58 9.02 0.89
CA MET A 23 -6.56 10.10 1.19
C MET A 23 -5.95 11.16 2.13
N GLY A 24 -5.22 10.73 3.15
CA GLY A 24 -4.54 11.62 4.10
C GLY A 24 -3.55 12.56 3.42
N LEU A 25 -2.80 12.09 2.43
CA LEU A 25 -1.89 12.93 1.63
C LEU A 25 -2.62 14.08 0.93
N HIS A 26 -3.78 13.80 0.36
CA HIS A 26 -4.57 14.80 -0.34
C HIS A 26 -5.18 15.82 0.63
N VAL A 27 -5.80 15.36 1.71
CA VAL A 27 -6.45 16.22 2.70
C VAL A 27 -5.44 17.12 3.42
N ALA A 28 -4.28 16.57 3.79
CA ALA A 28 -3.21 17.30 4.48
C ALA A 28 -2.26 18.02 3.53
N GLN A 29 -2.45 17.92 2.21
CA GLN A 29 -1.60 18.51 1.17
C GLN A 29 -0.11 18.09 1.30
N MET A 30 0.14 16.86 1.71
CA MET A 30 1.47 16.30 1.93
C MET A 30 2.04 15.72 0.62
N THR A 31 2.39 16.57 -0.33
CA THR A 31 2.79 16.16 -1.69
C THR A 31 4.30 16.02 -1.89
N GLY A 32 5.12 16.39 -0.90
CA GLY A 32 6.57 16.19 -0.95
C GLY A 32 6.96 14.73 -0.73
N VAL A 33 8.06 14.28 -1.33
CA VAL A 33 8.55 12.89 -1.23
C VAL A 33 8.73 12.45 0.23
N GLU A 34 9.39 13.29 1.04
CA GLU A 34 9.60 13.00 2.48
C GLU A 34 8.28 12.90 3.24
N GLN A 35 7.30 13.74 2.89
CA GLN A 35 5.96 13.70 3.49
C GLN A 35 5.21 12.43 3.11
N MET A 36 5.32 11.98 1.86
CA MET A 36 4.74 10.72 1.41
C MET A 36 5.37 9.52 2.12
N GLN A 37 6.67 9.52 2.30
CA GLN A 37 7.38 8.50 3.09
C GLN A 37 6.92 8.50 4.56
N ALA A 38 6.84 9.68 5.19
CA ALA A 38 6.32 9.80 6.55
C ALA A 38 4.88 9.27 6.68
N CYS A 39 4.03 9.53 5.68
CA CYS A 39 2.68 8.99 5.64
C CYS A 39 2.66 7.46 5.49
N PHE A 40 3.58 6.88 4.72
CA PHE A 40 3.72 5.43 4.63
C PHE A 40 4.16 4.80 5.97
N HIS A 41 5.11 5.44 6.67
CA HIS A 41 5.50 5.02 8.02
C HIS A 41 4.36 5.12 9.02
N ALA A 42 3.47 6.11 8.86
CA ALA A 42 2.30 6.28 9.72
C ALA A 42 1.27 5.15 9.61
N ILE A 43 1.31 4.34 8.56
CA ILE A 43 0.46 3.15 8.41
C ILE A 43 1.20 1.83 8.59
N THR A 44 2.50 1.85 8.86
CA THR A 44 3.36 0.66 9.02
C THR A 44 4.08 0.64 10.36
N GLU A 45 5.21 1.28 10.47
CA GLU A 45 6.10 1.21 11.65
C GLU A 45 5.54 1.93 12.87
N VAL A 46 4.92 3.10 12.66
CA VAL A 46 4.37 3.89 13.78
C VAL A 46 3.27 3.14 14.52
N PRO A 47 2.22 2.59 13.87
CA PRO A 47 1.22 1.81 14.58
C PRO A 47 1.77 0.52 15.19
N ALA A 48 2.77 -0.11 14.59
CA ALA A 48 3.43 -1.26 15.16
C ALA A 48 4.12 -0.91 16.50
N ALA A 49 4.83 0.22 16.54
CA ALA A 49 5.45 0.73 17.76
C ALA A 49 4.42 1.09 18.84
N ILE A 50 3.34 1.78 18.47
CA ILE A 50 2.24 2.15 19.39
C ILE A 50 1.58 0.91 20.00
N LEU A 51 1.41 -0.15 19.21
CA LEU A 51 0.80 -1.41 19.66
C LEU A 51 1.80 -2.33 20.38
N GLY A 52 3.08 -1.96 20.47
CA GLY A 52 4.11 -2.78 21.09
C GLY A 52 4.34 -4.12 20.38
N LEU A 53 4.24 -4.15 19.05
CA LEU A 53 4.40 -5.39 18.27
C LEU A 53 5.88 -5.80 18.22
N GLU A 54 6.22 -6.83 18.95
CA GLU A 54 7.57 -7.41 18.92
C GLU A 54 7.84 -8.14 17.59
N GLY A 55 9.05 -7.99 17.07
CA GLY A 55 9.50 -8.64 15.83
C GLY A 55 8.82 -8.08 14.57
N TYR A 56 8.28 -6.88 14.62
CA TYR A 56 7.80 -6.17 13.42
C TYR A 56 8.98 -5.53 12.68
N GLY A 57 9.02 -5.68 11.36
CA GLY A 57 10.02 -5.06 10.49
C GLY A 57 10.48 -5.97 9.36
N LEU A 58 11.38 -5.44 8.52
CA LEU A 58 11.96 -6.14 7.37
C LEU A 58 13.38 -6.65 7.64
N GLU A 59 13.85 -6.53 8.87
CA GLU A 59 15.21 -6.93 9.25
C GLU A 59 15.28 -8.43 9.57
N LYS A 60 16.51 -8.96 9.51
CA LYS A 60 16.80 -10.34 9.91
C LYS A 60 16.46 -10.56 11.39
N GLY A 61 15.62 -11.52 11.66
CA GLY A 61 15.14 -11.83 13.02
C GLY A 61 13.73 -11.34 13.29
N CYS A 62 13.17 -10.48 12.42
CA CYS A 62 11.76 -10.11 12.50
C CYS A 62 10.82 -11.23 12.02
N ASN A 63 9.58 -11.16 12.44
CA ASN A 63 8.53 -12.04 11.94
C ASN A 63 8.30 -11.79 10.44
N ALA A 64 8.11 -12.86 9.68
CA ALA A 64 7.74 -12.74 8.26
C ALA A 64 6.24 -12.42 8.12
N ASP A 65 5.86 -11.23 8.61
CA ASP A 65 4.53 -10.63 8.48
C ASP A 65 4.66 -9.49 7.44
N LEU A 66 4.36 -9.81 6.17
CA LEU A 66 4.72 -8.99 5.03
C LEU A 66 3.54 -8.78 4.10
N VAL A 67 3.49 -7.63 3.45
CA VAL A 67 2.60 -7.35 2.33
C VAL A 67 3.46 -6.98 1.12
N ILE A 68 3.27 -7.70 0.01
CA ILE A 68 3.93 -7.39 -1.25
C ILE A 68 2.94 -6.62 -2.12
N LEU A 69 3.32 -5.41 -2.49
CA LEU A 69 2.53 -4.50 -3.30
C LEU A 69 3.03 -4.47 -4.74
N GLN A 70 2.12 -4.21 -5.67
CA GLN A 70 2.44 -3.99 -7.09
C GLN A 70 2.93 -2.55 -7.29
N ALA A 71 4.07 -2.22 -6.71
CA ALA A 71 4.70 -0.90 -6.78
C ALA A 71 6.22 -1.04 -6.64
N ALA A 72 6.96 -0.11 -7.21
CA ALA A 72 8.42 -0.09 -7.14
C ALA A 72 8.94 0.41 -5.79
N ASP A 73 8.20 1.32 -5.16
CA ASP A 73 8.58 1.96 -3.91
C ASP A 73 7.34 2.43 -3.11
N PRO A 74 7.49 2.89 -1.86
CA PRO A 74 6.39 3.37 -1.04
C PRO A 74 5.62 4.56 -1.62
N VAL A 75 6.28 5.45 -2.34
CA VAL A 75 5.64 6.61 -2.98
C VAL A 75 4.70 6.16 -4.09
N GLU A 76 5.17 5.25 -4.94
CA GLU A 76 4.35 4.62 -5.97
C GLU A 76 3.18 3.84 -5.37
N ALA A 77 3.42 3.12 -4.27
CA ALA A 77 2.38 2.38 -3.58
C ALA A 77 1.23 3.29 -3.12
N LEU A 78 1.55 4.43 -2.54
CA LEU A 78 0.56 5.43 -2.11
C LEU A 78 -0.13 6.12 -3.30
N ARG A 79 0.65 6.55 -4.28
CA ARG A 79 0.16 7.27 -5.46
C ARG A 79 -0.85 6.45 -6.26
N LEU A 80 -0.53 5.19 -6.47
CA LEU A 80 -1.35 4.28 -7.28
C LEU A 80 -2.38 3.51 -6.47
N LYS A 81 -2.37 3.60 -5.14
CA LYS A 81 -3.13 2.71 -4.24
C LYS A 81 -2.88 1.25 -4.64
N ALA A 82 -1.60 0.89 -4.68
CA ALA A 82 -1.10 -0.31 -5.32
C ALA A 82 -1.80 -1.58 -4.86
N ASN A 83 -2.08 -2.46 -5.81
CA ASN A 83 -2.69 -3.76 -5.53
C ASN A 83 -1.78 -4.62 -4.65
N ARG A 84 -2.38 -5.40 -3.73
CA ARG A 84 -1.67 -6.37 -2.90
C ARG A 84 -1.53 -7.66 -3.67
N LEU A 85 -0.28 -8.04 -3.97
CA LEU A 85 0.00 -9.31 -4.64
C LEU A 85 0.00 -10.46 -3.64
N PHE A 86 0.65 -10.27 -2.49
CA PHE A 86 0.70 -11.27 -1.44
C PHE A 86 0.52 -10.64 -0.07
N VAL A 87 -0.21 -11.33 0.79
CA VAL A 87 -0.23 -11.09 2.24
C VAL A 87 0.35 -12.32 2.92
N ILE A 88 1.42 -12.13 3.66
CA ILE A 88 2.18 -13.18 4.32
C ILE A 88 2.09 -12.96 5.82
N ARG A 89 1.72 -14.01 6.55
CA ARG A 89 1.71 -13.99 8.00
C ARG A 89 2.53 -15.14 8.56
N ARG A 90 3.53 -14.80 9.37
CA ARG A 90 4.48 -15.75 9.95
C ARG A 90 5.05 -16.72 8.91
N GLY A 91 5.46 -16.19 7.78
CA GLY A 91 6.03 -16.95 6.67
C GLY A 91 5.04 -17.76 5.82
N LYS A 92 3.72 -17.66 6.07
CA LYS A 92 2.68 -18.31 5.26
C LYS A 92 1.92 -17.29 4.43
N ILE A 93 1.74 -17.55 3.16
CA ILE A 93 0.85 -16.78 2.29
C ILE A 93 -0.59 -17.06 2.74
N ILE A 94 -1.29 -15.99 3.18
CA ILE A 94 -2.68 -16.05 3.64
C ILE A 94 -3.65 -15.41 2.64
N ALA A 95 -3.15 -14.56 1.73
CA ALA A 95 -3.91 -14.02 0.62
C ALA A 95 -2.98 -13.77 -0.57
N GLN A 96 -3.52 -13.93 -1.77
CA GLN A 96 -2.82 -13.70 -3.03
C GLN A 96 -3.79 -13.11 -4.04
N SER A 97 -3.32 -12.16 -4.85
CA SER A 97 -4.05 -11.60 -5.98
C SER A 97 -3.17 -11.61 -7.22
N GLU A 98 -3.80 -11.79 -8.38
CA GLU A 98 -3.10 -11.66 -9.65
C GLU A 98 -2.66 -10.19 -9.87
N PRO A 99 -1.50 -9.96 -10.52
CA PRO A 99 -1.09 -8.64 -10.90
C PRO A 99 -2.10 -7.97 -11.82
N LEU A 100 -2.44 -6.72 -11.54
CA LEU A 100 -3.24 -5.92 -12.44
C LEU A 100 -2.43 -5.63 -13.71
N GLN A 101 -2.96 -6.04 -14.85
CA GLN A 101 -2.37 -5.77 -16.16
C GLN A 101 -3.40 -5.04 -17.04
N SER A 102 -2.94 -3.96 -17.66
CA SER A 102 -3.74 -3.21 -18.62
C SER A 102 -3.18 -3.43 -20.02
N ASN A 103 -4.04 -3.80 -20.95
CA ASN A 103 -3.69 -3.92 -22.36
C ASN A 103 -4.33 -2.80 -23.15
N LEU A 104 -3.53 -2.15 -23.98
CA LEU A 104 -3.98 -1.11 -24.89
C LEU A 104 -4.11 -1.70 -26.29
N ASP A 105 -5.30 -1.68 -26.85
CA ASP A 105 -5.55 -2.10 -28.23
C ASP A 105 -5.83 -0.88 -29.12
N LEU A 106 -4.74 -0.16 -29.43
CA LEU A 106 -4.76 0.97 -30.35
C LEU A 106 -3.69 0.79 -31.44
N PRO A 107 -4.07 0.94 -32.73
CA PRO A 107 -3.10 0.85 -33.84
C PRO A 107 -1.92 1.83 -33.66
N GLY A 108 -0.70 1.33 -33.80
CA GLY A 108 0.51 2.15 -33.72
C GLY A 108 0.93 2.54 -32.29
N ARG A 109 0.33 1.97 -31.25
CA ARG A 109 0.70 2.17 -29.86
C ARG A 109 1.20 0.87 -29.23
N PRO A 110 2.06 0.96 -28.17
CA PRO A 110 2.45 -0.23 -27.41
C PRO A 110 1.21 -0.91 -26.81
N LYS A 111 1.21 -2.24 -26.79
CA LYS A 111 0.10 -3.01 -26.22
C LYS A 111 -0.02 -2.89 -24.69
N SER A 112 1.05 -2.52 -24.02
CA SER A 112 1.09 -2.28 -22.57
C SER A 112 2.01 -1.12 -22.28
N GLU A 113 1.59 -0.29 -21.32
CA GLU A 113 2.40 0.80 -20.77
C GLU A 113 2.75 0.44 -19.32
N ASN A 114 4.02 0.55 -18.99
CA ASN A 114 4.48 0.40 -17.61
C ASN A 114 4.74 1.79 -17.03
N PHE A 115 3.84 2.26 -16.17
CA PHE A 115 3.96 3.55 -15.50
C PHE A 115 4.86 3.51 -14.26
N LEU A 116 5.40 2.36 -13.92
CA LEU A 116 6.43 2.28 -12.87
C LEU A 116 7.70 2.96 -13.38
N LYS A 117 8.30 3.80 -12.55
CA LYS A 117 9.60 4.40 -12.86
C LYS A 117 10.58 3.31 -13.28
N GLN A 118 11.07 3.39 -14.49
CA GLN A 118 12.27 2.66 -14.87
C GLN A 118 13.43 3.35 -14.17
N SER A 119 14.03 2.64 -13.22
CA SER A 119 15.28 3.05 -12.56
C SER A 119 16.45 3.00 -13.52
#